data_27309853a36f9ee9674bb2b3dcf3ff3a
#
_entry.id   27309853a36f9ee9674bb2b3dcf3ff3a
#
_cell.length_a   1.000
_cell.length_b   1.000
_cell.length_c   1.000
_cell.angle_alpha   90.00
_cell.angle_beta   90.00
_cell.angle_gamma   90.00
#
_symmetry.space_group_name_H-M   'P 1'
#
loop_
_entity.id
_entity.type
_entity.pdbx_description
1 polymer ?
#
loop_
_entity_poly.entity_id
_entity_poly.type
_entity_poly.pdbx_seq_one_letter_code
_entity_poly.pdbx_strand_id
1 'polypeptide(L)'
;LYNFPKFFLQKNYLANKNVYNVELNTPLLFSNKSSKLLFYHKDLKSTEKNNNPRNIDSLNAVLNTITLKLRQRNIKLIVLPSPDKYDMYYDYIAEKKGFTKPIFFDLMKAQKKDYIYIDSKAVLKANIKSKQDIYYYDDTHWSPVASKIIANKIKGEIENNK
;
A
#
# COMPACT_ATOMS: atom_id res chain seq x y z
N LEU A 1 10.40 -0.87 21.00
CA LEU A 1 9.72 -2.05 21.62
C LEU A 1 8.22 -1.81 21.57
N TYR A 2 7.66 -1.99 20.40
CA TYR A 2 6.25 -1.76 20.13
C TYR A 2 5.39 -2.94 20.57
N ASN A 3 4.42 -2.69 21.43
CA ASN A 3 3.11 -3.29 21.73
C ASN A 3 2.81 -4.70 21.15
N PHE A 4 3.81 -5.53 20.96
CA PHE A 4 3.66 -6.93 20.57
C PHE A 4 2.67 -7.71 21.47
N PRO A 5 2.64 -7.51 22.81
CA PRO A 5 1.67 -8.16 23.65
C PRO A 5 0.22 -7.70 23.42
N LYS A 6 0.00 -6.42 23.11
CA LYS A 6 -1.35 -5.90 22.85
C LYS A 6 -1.99 -6.50 21.60
N PHE A 7 -1.21 -6.68 20.55
CA PHE A 7 -1.68 -7.25 19.29
C PHE A 7 -1.98 -8.75 19.44
N PHE A 8 -1.15 -9.47 20.19
CA PHE A 8 -1.37 -10.89 20.49
C PHE A 8 -2.62 -11.14 21.33
N LEU A 9 -2.90 -10.26 22.29
CA LEU A 9 -4.12 -10.30 23.11
C LEU A 9 -5.37 -9.90 22.30
N GLN A 10 -5.22 -8.99 21.32
CA GLN A 10 -6.29 -8.59 20.40
C GLN A 10 -6.69 -9.71 19.41
N LYS A 11 -5.79 -10.64 19.12
CA LYS A 11 -6.06 -11.80 18.25
C LYS A 11 -7.16 -12.70 18.80
N ASN A 12 -7.38 -12.70 20.11
CA ASN A 12 -8.40 -13.49 20.80
C ASN A 12 -9.65 -12.67 21.17
N TYR A 13 -9.66 -11.35 20.93
CA TYR A 13 -10.79 -10.49 21.25
C TYR A 13 -11.37 -9.90 19.97
N LEU A 14 -12.42 -10.51 19.47
CA LEU A 14 -13.32 -10.04 18.41
C LEU A 14 -13.95 -8.66 18.67
N ALA A 15 -13.60 -8.01 19.76
CA ALA A 15 -14.23 -6.77 20.23
C ALA A 15 -13.35 -5.52 20.05
N ASN A 16 -12.22 -5.58 19.37
CA ASN A 16 -11.46 -4.36 19.16
C ASN A 16 -11.92 -3.66 17.88
N LYS A 17 -12.69 -2.58 18.07
CA LYS A 17 -13.24 -1.70 17.03
C LYS A 17 -12.21 -1.15 16.01
N ASN A 18 -10.93 -1.49 16.17
CA ASN A 18 -9.83 -0.93 15.42
C ASN A 18 -9.22 -1.89 14.39
N VAL A 19 -9.55 -3.17 14.43
CA VAL A 19 -8.99 -4.18 13.52
C VAL A 19 -10.10 -4.98 12.86
N TYR A 20 -10.10 -5.02 11.55
CA TYR A 20 -10.92 -5.93 10.77
C TYR A 20 -10.21 -7.28 10.65
N ASN A 21 -10.97 -8.36 10.75
CA ASN A 21 -10.53 -9.72 10.50
C ASN A 21 -11.46 -10.32 9.44
N VAL A 22 -10.95 -10.50 8.24
CA VAL A 22 -11.72 -10.97 7.08
C VAL A 22 -11.11 -12.23 6.49
N GLU A 23 -11.94 -13.08 5.88
CA GLU A 23 -11.46 -14.27 5.18
C GLU A 23 -10.83 -13.90 3.83
N LEU A 24 -9.75 -14.60 3.49
CA LEU A 24 -9.09 -14.54 2.19
C LEU A 24 -9.48 -15.75 1.33
N ASN A 25 -9.50 -15.57 0.03
CA ASN A 25 -9.76 -16.64 -0.93
C ASN A 25 -8.53 -17.58 -1.14
N THR A 26 -7.43 -17.35 -0.45
CA THR A 26 -6.21 -18.17 -0.50
C THR A 26 -5.40 -18.06 0.80
N PRO A 27 -4.82 -19.16 1.29
CA PRO A 27 -3.90 -19.16 2.44
C PRO A 27 -2.44 -18.91 2.03
N LEU A 28 -2.16 -18.63 0.75
CA LEU A 28 -0.78 -18.62 0.24
C LEU A 28 -0.07 -17.28 0.39
N LEU A 29 -0.75 -16.25 0.90
CA LEU A 29 -0.21 -14.89 1.01
C LEU A 29 0.72 -14.71 2.21
N PHE A 30 0.56 -15.54 3.22
CA PHE A 30 1.33 -15.48 4.47
C PHE A 30 2.03 -16.83 4.75
N SER A 31 3.24 -16.76 5.29
CA SER A 31 4.03 -17.96 5.64
C SER A 31 3.37 -18.84 6.72
N ASN A 32 2.55 -18.22 7.58
CA ASN A 32 1.75 -18.93 8.58
C ASN A 32 0.52 -19.64 7.98
N LYS A 33 0.35 -19.61 6.65
CA LYS A 33 -0.76 -20.23 5.91
C LYS A 33 -2.15 -19.79 6.39
N SER A 34 -2.28 -18.58 6.96
CA SER A 34 -3.56 -18.05 7.39
C SER A 34 -4.42 -17.67 6.19
N SER A 35 -5.69 -18.10 6.19
CA SER A 35 -6.72 -17.62 5.28
C SER A 35 -7.41 -16.33 5.78
N LYS A 36 -6.84 -15.66 6.78
CA LYS A 36 -7.39 -14.44 7.36
C LYS A 36 -6.49 -13.25 7.10
N LEU A 37 -7.11 -12.09 6.86
CA LEU A 37 -6.45 -10.81 6.78
C LEU A 37 -6.84 -9.95 7.98
N LEU A 38 -5.83 -9.50 8.72
CA LEU A 38 -5.98 -8.50 9.76
C LEU A 38 -5.53 -7.15 9.19
N PHE A 39 -6.41 -6.13 9.22
CA PHE A 39 -6.05 -4.79 8.80
C PHE A 39 -6.70 -3.73 9.68
N TYR A 40 -6.13 -2.54 9.70
CA TYR A 40 -6.54 -1.46 10.58
C TYR A 40 -7.79 -0.76 10.03
N HIS A 41 -8.74 -0.39 10.90
CA HIS A 41 -10.00 0.23 10.47
C HIS A 41 -9.80 1.57 9.74
N LYS A 42 -8.70 2.28 10.02
CA LYS A 42 -8.39 3.53 9.32
C LYS A 42 -7.98 3.31 7.87
N ASP A 43 -7.48 2.13 7.50
CA ASP A 43 -7.18 1.80 6.11
C ASP A 43 -8.45 1.87 5.25
N LEU A 44 -9.57 1.31 5.76
CA LEU A 44 -10.86 1.40 5.10
C LEU A 44 -11.40 2.85 5.05
N LYS A 45 -11.30 3.59 6.15
CA LYS A 45 -11.71 5.01 6.20
C LYS A 45 -10.90 5.89 5.24
N SER A 46 -9.60 5.66 5.14
CA SER A 46 -8.72 6.41 4.23
C SER A 46 -9.06 6.16 2.76
N THR A 47 -9.53 4.94 2.45
CA THR A 47 -9.92 4.56 1.09
C THR A 47 -11.00 5.47 0.51
N GLU A 48 -12.03 5.83 1.28
CA GLU A 48 -13.09 6.73 0.80
C GLU A 48 -12.54 8.10 0.39
N LYS A 49 -11.64 8.66 1.21
CA LYS A 49 -10.98 9.93 0.93
C LYS A 49 -10.02 9.85 -0.25
N ASN A 50 -9.26 8.76 -0.31
CA ASN A 50 -8.23 8.53 -1.32
C ASN A 50 -8.84 8.17 -2.69
N ASN A 51 -10.05 7.64 -2.72
CA ASN A 51 -10.79 7.36 -3.94
C ASN A 51 -11.42 8.60 -4.59
N ASN A 52 -11.32 9.78 -3.98
CA ASN A 52 -11.91 11.00 -4.52
C ASN A 52 -11.01 11.57 -5.65
N PRO A 53 -11.47 11.62 -6.91
CA PRO A 53 -10.67 12.13 -8.03
C PRO A 53 -10.17 13.56 -7.81
N ARG A 54 -10.98 14.45 -7.22
CA ARG A 54 -10.58 15.85 -6.95
C ARG A 54 -9.38 15.95 -6.01
N ASN A 55 -9.31 15.05 -5.02
CA ASN A 55 -8.16 15.00 -4.11
C ASN A 55 -6.90 14.55 -4.86
N ILE A 56 -7.04 13.62 -5.79
CA ILE A 56 -5.93 13.12 -6.62
C ILE A 56 -5.46 14.19 -7.60
N ASP A 57 -6.39 14.90 -8.25
CA ASP A 57 -6.05 16.02 -9.14
C ASP A 57 -5.28 17.12 -8.40
N SER A 58 -5.75 17.49 -7.21
CA SER A 58 -5.09 18.47 -6.34
C SER A 58 -3.70 18.01 -5.89
N LEU A 59 -3.58 16.75 -5.46
CA LEU A 59 -2.29 16.16 -5.08
C LEU A 59 -1.31 16.18 -6.25
N ASN A 60 -1.74 15.74 -7.42
CA ASN A 60 -0.89 15.70 -8.62
C ASN A 60 -0.46 17.10 -9.05
N ALA A 61 -1.35 18.10 -9.00
CA ALA A 61 -1.01 19.48 -9.31
C ALA A 61 0.08 20.04 -8.37
N VAL A 62 -0.02 19.77 -7.07
CA VAL A 62 1.00 20.16 -6.09
C VAL A 62 2.34 19.48 -6.40
N LEU A 63 2.34 18.16 -6.67
CA LEU A 63 3.56 17.41 -6.99
C LEU A 63 4.22 17.91 -8.27
N ASN A 64 3.45 18.21 -9.30
CA ASN A 64 3.97 18.81 -10.55
C ASN A 64 4.58 20.19 -10.28
N THR A 65 3.93 21.04 -9.46
CA THR A 65 4.46 22.35 -9.09
C THR A 65 5.80 22.23 -8.33
N ILE A 66 5.90 21.28 -7.39
CA ILE A 66 7.15 20.99 -6.67
C ILE A 66 8.23 20.55 -7.67
N THR A 67 7.86 19.67 -8.60
CA THR A 67 8.79 19.13 -9.61
C THR A 67 9.39 20.25 -10.47
N LEU A 68 8.59 21.20 -10.91
CA LEU A 68 9.08 22.34 -11.70
C LEU A 68 10.12 23.17 -10.92
N LYS A 69 9.87 23.44 -9.64
CA LYS A 69 10.82 24.16 -8.78
C LYS A 69 12.12 23.37 -8.55
N LEU A 70 12.05 22.06 -8.41
CA LEU A 70 13.21 21.20 -8.22
C LEU A 70 14.06 21.09 -9.48
N ARG A 71 13.42 21.03 -10.66
CA ARG A 71 14.13 21.03 -11.96
C ARG A 71 15.01 22.26 -12.18
N GLN A 72 14.61 23.43 -11.68
CA GLN A 72 15.43 24.65 -11.76
C GLN A 72 16.77 24.50 -11.00
N ARG A 73 16.88 23.51 -10.12
CA ARG A 73 18.07 23.18 -9.34
C ARG A 73 18.70 21.84 -9.75
N ASN A 74 18.32 21.31 -10.93
CA ASN A 74 18.75 19.99 -11.43
C ASN A 74 18.42 18.83 -10.47
N ILE A 75 17.33 18.95 -9.69
CA ILE A 75 16.87 17.89 -8.78
C ILE A 75 15.69 17.16 -9.44
N LYS A 76 15.75 15.83 -9.49
CA LYS A 76 14.67 14.95 -9.94
C LYS A 76 13.83 14.52 -8.74
N LEU A 77 12.51 14.61 -8.85
CA LEU A 77 11.57 14.14 -7.84
C LEU A 77 11.11 12.72 -8.16
N ILE A 78 11.27 11.81 -7.20
CA ILE A 78 10.67 10.47 -7.24
C ILE A 78 9.54 10.43 -6.22
N VAL A 79 8.34 10.05 -6.66
CA VAL A 79 7.16 9.90 -5.81
C VAL A 79 6.78 8.43 -5.76
N LEU A 80 6.73 7.90 -4.56
CA LEU A 80 6.41 6.50 -4.26
C LEU A 80 5.35 6.46 -3.15
N PRO A 81 4.05 6.42 -3.49
CA PRO A 81 3.01 6.19 -2.49
C PRO A 81 3.10 4.75 -1.97
N SER A 82 2.92 4.57 -0.66
CA SER A 82 2.83 3.24 -0.06
C SER A 82 1.37 2.80 -0.01
N PRO A 83 0.99 1.64 -0.56
CA PRO A 83 -0.33 1.08 -0.28
C PRO A 83 -0.44 0.75 1.20
N ASP A 84 -1.62 0.85 1.78
CA ASP A 84 -1.89 0.22 3.06
C ASP A 84 -2.19 -1.29 2.88
N LYS A 85 -2.33 -1.99 3.98
CA LYS A 85 -2.52 -3.44 3.96
C LYS A 85 -3.86 -3.84 3.36
N TYR A 86 -4.91 -3.06 3.62
CA TYR A 86 -6.23 -3.26 3.02
C TYR A 86 -6.16 -3.08 1.49
N ASP A 87 -5.54 -2.00 1.02
CA ASP A 87 -5.38 -1.70 -0.40
C ASP A 87 -4.59 -2.81 -1.11
N MET A 88 -3.52 -3.30 -0.50
CA MET A 88 -2.67 -4.34 -1.07
C MET A 88 -3.41 -5.68 -1.25
N TYR A 89 -4.21 -6.07 -0.25
CA TYR A 89 -4.84 -7.39 -0.21
C TYR A 89 -6.33 -7.40 -0.58
N TYR A 90 -6.93 -6.26 -0.93
CA TYR A 90 -8.36 -6.15 -1.25
C TYR A 90 -8.85 -7.21 -2.23
N ASP A 91 -8.09 -7.48 -3.30
CA ASP A 91 -8.52 -8.43 -4.34
C ASP A 91 -8.62 -9.87 -3.83
N TYR A 92 -7.95 -10.17 -2.74
CA TYR A 92 -7.94 -11.49 -2.09
C TYR A 92 -8.96 -11.65 -0.98
N ILE A 93 -9.70 -10.61 -0.61
CA ILE A 93 -10.82 -10.71 0.34
C ILE A 93 -11.92 -11.55 -0.30
N ALA A 94 -12.36 -12.60 0.41
CA ALA A 94 -13.35 -13.55 -0.10
C ALA A 94 -14.74 -12.92 -0.25
N GLU A 95 -15.21 -12.21 0.80
CA GLU A 95 -16.49 -11.49 0.78
C GLU A 95 -16.23 -9.98 0.82
N LYS A 96 -16.55 -9.29 -0.27
CA LYS A 96 -16.28 -7.85 -0.45
C LYS A 96 -17.46 -6.94 -0.11
N LYS A 97 -18.62 -7.50 0.27
CA LYS A 97 -19.80 -6.70 0.64
C LYS A 97 -19.47 -5.79 1.83
N GLY A 98 -19.70 -4.50 1.67
CA GLY A 98 -19.39 -3.49 2.70
C GLY A 98 -17.93 -3.01 2.70
N PHE A 99 -17.10 -3.50 1.80
CA PHE A 99 -15.71 -3.09 1.65
C PHE A 99 -15.48 -2.31 0.35
N THR A 100 -15.19 -1.03 0.45
CA THR A 100 -14.96 -0.15 -0.70
C THR A 100 -13.67 -0.53 -1.43
N LYS A 101 -13.74 -0.74 -2.75
CA LYS A 101 -12.56 -1.03 -3.57
C LYS A 101 -11.59 0.16 -3.57
N PRO A 102 -10.31 -0.02 -3.18
CA PRO A 102 -9.31 1.02 -3.29
C PRO A 102 -8.92 1.27 -4.75
N ILE A 103 -9.03 2.52 -5.22
CA ILE A 103 -8.69 2.94 -6.60
C ILE A 103 -7.66 4.08 -6.66
N PHE A 104 -7.04 4.44 -5.53
CA PHE A 104 -6.04 5.51 -5.46
C PHE A 104 -4.94 5.35 -6.53
N PHE A 105 -4.37 4.15 -6.64
CA PHE A 105 -3.27 3.87 -7.59
C PHE A 105 -3.74 3.93 -9.04
N ASP A 106 -4.98 3.50 -9.32
CA ASP A 106 -5.58 3.61 -10.66
C ASP A 106 -5.78 5.08 -11.05
N LEU A 107 -6.30 5.91 -10.12
CA LEU A 107 -6.47 7.34 -10.32
C LEU A 107 -5.12 8.04 -10.48
N MET A 108 -4.13 7.73 -9.64
CA MET A 108 -2.77 8.28 -9.79
C MET A 108 -2.13 7.86 -11.12
N LYS A 109 -2.32 6.63 -11.58
CA LYS A 109 -1.78 6.15 -12.85
C LYS A 109 -2.32 6.96 -14.03
N ALA A 110 -3.58 7.36 -13.99
CA ALA A 110 -4.23 8.15 -15.05
C ALA A 110 -3.74 9.61 -15.13
N GLN A 111 -3.08 10.14 -14.08
CA GLN A 111 -2.62 11.52 -14.06
C GLN A 111 -1.43 11.77 -15.00
N LYS A 112 -1.36 12.95 -15.62
CA LYS A 112 -0.15 13.44 -16.28
C LYS A 112 0.84 13.93 -15.23
N LYS A 113 2.04 13.37 -15.21
CA LYS A 113 3.06 13.59 -14.17
C LYS A 113 4.33 14.20 -14.77
N ASP A 114 4.87 15.19 -14.10
CA ASP A 114 6.17 15.77 -14.38
C ASP A 114 7.29 15.19 -13.52
N TYR A 115 6.95 14.32 -12.57
CA TYR A 115 7.85 13.60 -11.66
C TYR A 115 7.96 12.11 -12.02
N ILE A 116 8.98 11.45 -11.51
CA ILE A 116 9.13 9.99 -11.62
C ILE A 116 8.15 9.36 -10.63
N TYR A 117 7.19 8.59 -11.14
CA TYR A 117 6.19 7.90 -10.32
C TYR A 117 6.49 6.42 -10.25
N ILE A 118 6.61 5.90 -9.03
CA ILE A 118 6.71 4.46 -8.79
C ILE A 118 5.37 3.97 -8.23
N ASP A 119 4.64 3.19 -9.01
CA ASP A 119 3.46 2.46 -8.54
C ASP A 119 3.90 1.29 -7.65
N SER A 120 4.10 1.58 -6.37
CA SER A 120 4.58 0.59 -5.41
C SER A 120 3.60 -0.57 -5.23
N LYS A 121 2.28 -0.32 -5.36
CA LYS A 121 1.27 -1.38 -5.31
C LYS A 121 1.44 -2.36 -6.47
N ALA A 122 1.61 -1.87 -7.69
CA ALA A 122 1.84 -2.74 -8.86
C ALA A 122 3.14 -3.53 -8.71
N VAL A 123 4.22 -2.88 -8.24
CA VAL A 123 5.52 -3.52 -7.97
C VAL A 123 5.38 -4.65 -6.95
N LEU A 124 4.71 -4.41 -5.83
CA LEU A 124 4.51 -5.43 -4.80
C LEU A 124 3.55 -6.54 -5.26
N LYS A 125 2.46 -6.20 -5.98
CA LYS A 125 1.52 -7.18 -6.54
C LYS A 125 2.17 -8.15 -7.53
N ALA A 126 3.10 -7.68 -8.35
CA ALA A 126 3.85 -8.54 -9.27
C ALA A 126 4.65 -9.64 -8.54
N ASN A 127 4.99 -9.41 -7.27
CA ASN A 127 5.75 -10.33 -6.44
C ASN A 127 4.90 -11.16 -5.46
N ILE A 128 3.63 -10.83 -5.25
CA ILE A 128 2.82 -11.42 -4.17
C ILE A 128 2.60 -12.94 -4.32
N LYS A 129 2.60 -13.46 -5.55
CA LYS A 129 2.42 -14.89 -5.80
C LYS A 129 3.70 -15.71 -5.54
N SER A 130 4.86 -15.08 -5.66
CA SER A 130 6.18 -15.74 -5.49
C SER A 130 6.84 -15.42 -4.16
N LYS A 131 6.37 -14.42 -3.46
CA LYS A 131 6.88 -13.94 -2.16
C LYS A 131 5.75 -13.80 -1.17
N GLN A 132 5.78 -14.61 -0.13
CA GLN A 132 4.86 -14.49 1.00
C GLN A 132 5.27 -13.30 1.89
N ASP A 133 4.37 -12.93 2.79
CA ASP A 133 4.63 -11.91 3.81
C ASP A 133 5.09 -10.55 3.24
N ILE A 134 4.45 -10.07 2.19
CA ILE A 134 4.66 -8.70 1.71
C ILE A 134 4.34 -7.70 2.84
N TYR A 135 3.30 -7.97 3.63
CA TYR A 135 3.02 -7.32 4.91
C TYR A 135 3.15 -8.34 6.03
N TYR A 136 3.54 -7.89 7.21
CA TYR A 136 3.44 -8.74 8.39
C TYR A 136 1.99 -9.17 8.61
N TYR A 137 1.77 -10.42 8.96
CA TYR A 137 0.43 -10.96 9.17
C TYR A 137 -0.36 -10.19 10.23
N ASP A 138 0.28 -9.84 11.32
CA ASP A 138 -0.28 -9.26 12.54
C ASP A 138 0.10 -7.79 12.76
N ASP A 139 0.66 -7.13 11.75
CA ASP A 139 1.03 -5.72 11.78
C ASP A 139 0.54 -5.01 10.50
N THR A 140 0.44 -3.68 10.55
CA THR A 140 0.02 -2.84 9.42
C THR A 140 1.17 -2.47 8.48
N HIS A 141 2.40 -2.75 8.85
CA HIS A 141 3.58 -2.40 8.07
C HIS A 141 3.92 -3.49 7.05
N TRP A 142 4.51 -3.08 5.96
CA TRP A 142 5.14 -4.01 5.04
C TRP A 142 6.40 -4.63 5.66
N SER A 143 6.74 -5.82 5.20
CA SER A 143 7.85 -6.60 5.73
C SER A 143 9.20 -6.21 5.09
N PRO A 144 10.32 -6.76 5.59
CA PRO A 144 11.62 -6.65 4.92
C PRO A 144 11.63 -7.19 3.49
N VAL A 145 10.75 -8.16 3.17
CA VAL A 145 10.58 -8.67 1.80
C VAL A 145 10.10 -7.55 0.88
N ALA A 146 9.03 -6.84 1.27
CA ALA A 146 8.53 -5.70 0.52
C ALA A 146 9.56 -4.57 0.44
N SER A 147 10.22 -4.25 1.57
CA SER A 147 11.27 -3.23 1.63
C SER A 147 12.37 -3.49 0.62
N LYS A 148 12.86 -4.74 0.50
CA LYS A 148 13.88 -5.14 -0.47
C LYS A 148 13.41 -4.99 -1.92
N ILE A 149 12.17 -5.38 -2.21
CA ILE A 149 11.57 -5.25 -3.55
C ILE A 149 11.52 -3.76 -3.94
N ILE A 150 11.01 -2.91 -3.04
CA ILE A 150 10.88 -1.47 -3.28
C ILE A 150 12.25 -0.79 -3.41
N ALA A 151 13.21 -1.13 -2.55
CA ALA A 151 14.57 -0.58 -2.62
C ALA A 151 15.23 -0.89 -3.98
N ASN A 152 15.09 -2.12 -4.48
CA ASN A 152 15.60 -2.49 -5.81
C ASN A 152 14.92 -1.69 -6.93
N LYS A 153 13.60 -1.46 -6.83
CA LYS A 153 12.88 -0.65 -7.80
C LYS A 153 13.35 0.81 -7.81
N ILE A 154 13.50 1.41 -6.62
CA ILE A 154 14.03 2.78 -6.49
C ILE A 154 15.45 2.88 -7.07
N LYS A 155 16.32 1.92 -6.74
CA LYS A 155 17.69 1.87 -7.28
C LYS A 155 17.67 1.88 -8.82
N GLY A 156 16.87 1.00 -9.44
CA GLY A 156 16.74 0.95 -10.90
C GLY A 156 16.24 2.26 -11.50
N GLU A 157 15.27 2.94 -10.87
CA GLU A 157 14.80 4.24 -11.35
C GLU A 157 15.87 5.33 -11.26
N ILE A 158 16.69 5.32 -10.19
CA ILE A 158 17.81 6.26 -10.05
C ILE A 158 18.86 6.01 -11.14
N GLU A 159 19.21 4.75 -11.42
CA GLU A 159 20.21 4.38 -12.42
C GLU A 159 19.76 4.75 -13.83
N ASN A 160 18.49 4.54 -14.16
CA ASN A 160 17.91 4.86 -15.48
C ASN A 160 17.70 6.35 -15.71
N ASN A 161 17.78 7.17 -14.67
CA ASN A 161 17.51 8.61 -14.73
C ASN A 161 18.74 9.47 -14.38
N LYS A 162 19.95 8.90 -14.45
CA LYS A 162 21.23 9.64 -14.30
C LYS A 162 21.59 10.57 -15.46
#